data_9b0e590ce53fece7a5c0120b17b4fe38
#
_entry.id   9b0e590ce53fece7a5c0120b17b4fe38
#
_cell.length_a   1.000
_cell.length_b   1.000
_cell.length_c   1.000
_cell.angle_alpha   90.00
_cell.angle_beta   90.00
_cell.angle_gamma   90.00
#
_symmetry.space_group_name_H-M   'P 1'
#
loop_
_entity.id
_entity.type
_entity.pdbx_description
1 polymer ?
#
loop_
_entity_poly.entity_id
_entity_poly.type
_entity_poly.pdbx_seq_one_letter_code
_entity_poly.pdbx_strand_id
1 'polypeptide(L)'
;MKFSTIIAAMALGSIEAFSPSASTTRPTSLSAFFSGDSYTSPRMDEPDPEIDPRRKNPDEQPDRAPVRMPVIDMGDGKQMDVISRLLQDRILLLGQGVDDEVANVLVAQLLYLANEDPEKDITLYINSPGGSVSAGMAIYDTMQYVPCDVSTVCFGMAASMGAFLLGAGAPGKRRSLPNARIMIHQPLGGAQGQAADIEIQAKEILFIREVLNTYIAEYTDQPKDKIEEDCDRDFFMTAEEAKDYGIIDEVVETKTSHITKPPMPSLPE
;
A
#
# COMPACT_ATOMS: atom_id res chain seq x y z
N MET A 1 -8.06 27.80 15.82
CA MET A 1 -6.60 27.91 16.13
C MET A 1 -5.89 27.75 14.80
N LYS A 2 -5.05 28.67 14.41
CA LYS A 2 -4.48 28.71 13.07
C LYS A 2 -3.48 27.55 12.87
N PHE A 3 -3.58 26.82 11.78
CA PHE A 3 -2.73 25.69 11.37
C PHE A 3 -1.21 25.98 11.50
N SER A 4 -0.83 27.24 11.33
CA SER A 4 0.54 27.74 11.44
C SER A 4 1.19 27.54 12.82
N THR A 5 0.41 27.38 13.88
CA THR A 5 0.93 27.30 15.27
C THR A 5 1.27 25.86 15.68
N ILE A 6 0.70 24.85 15.00
CA ILE A 6 0.93 23.43 15.33
C ILE A 6 2.24 22.93 14.69
N ILE A 7 2.56 23.41 13.49
CA ILE A 7 3.82 23.05 12.80
C ILE A 7 5.05 23.64 13.51
N ALA A 8 4.91 24.82 14.14
CA ALA A 8 5.99 25.45 14.90
C ALA A 8 6.32 24.73 16.23
N ALA A 9 5.39 23.96 16.79
CA ALA A 9 5.62 23.24 18.05
C ALA A 9 6.37 21.91 17.88
N MET A 10 6.40 21.33 16.67
CA MET A 10 7.13 20.09 16.38
C MET A 10 8.60 20.32 15.95
N ALA A 11 9.01 21.54 15.64
CA ALA A 11 10.34 21.86 15.14
C ALA A 11 11.40 22.16 16.23
N LEU A 12 11.05 22.14 17.52
CA LEU A 12 11.93 22.50 18.63
C LEU A 12 12.29 21.34 19.59
N GLY A 13 12.12 20.09 19.15
CA GLY A 13 12.68 18.93 19.84
C GLY A 13 14.09 18.65 19.34
N SER A 14 15.10 18.96 20.16
CA SER A 14 16.51 18.71 19.89
C SER A 14 16.74 17.21 19.64
N ILE A 15 17.11 16.84 18.42
CA ILE A 15 17.60 15.50 18.10
C ILE A 15 19.05 15.42 18.54
N GLU A 16 19.30 14.82 19.71
CA GLU A 16 20.63 14.36 20.06
C GLU A 16 20.96 13.12 19.21
N ALA A 17 22.00 13.25 18.42
CA ALA A 17 22.51 12.19 17.56
C ALA A 17 23.06 11.05 18.42
N PHE A 18 22.43 9.87 18.34
CA PHE A 18 22.94 8.65 18.91
C PHE A 18 24.01 8.09 17.97
N SER A 19 25.31 8.21 18.35
CA SER A 19 26.41 7.53 17.66
C SER A 19 26.52 6.11 18.21
N PRO A 20 26.47 5.05 17.39
CA PRO A 20 26.74 3.70 17.86
C PRO A 20 28.26 3.50 18.02
N SER A 21 28.69 3.30 19.26
CA SER A 21 30.02 2.81 19.60
C SER A 21 30.17 1.35 19.13
N ALA A 22 31.08 1.10 18.23
CA ALA A 22 31.48 -0.24 17.81
C ALA A 22 32.28 -0.93 18.94
N SER A 23 31.70 -1.94 19.57
CA SER A 23 32.39 -2.89 20.42
C SER A 23 32.44 -4.25 19.73
N THR A 24 33.59 -4.56 19.18
CA THR A 24 34.01 -5.89 18.72
C THR A 24 34.32 -6.78 19.90
N THR A 25 33.44 -7.74 20.21
CA THR A 25 33.86 -8.95 20.96
C THR A 25 33.17 -10.16 20.37
N ARG A 26 33.97 -11.03 19.74
CA ARG A 26 33.59 -12.39 19.34
C ARG A 26 33.32 -13.23 20.59
N PRO A 27 32.24 -14.03 20.63
CA PRO A 27 32.18 -15.15 21.55
C PRO A 27 32.89 -16.37 20.94
N THR A 28 33.79 -16.90 21.71
CA THR A 28 34.45 -18.17 21.58
C THR A 28 33.48 -19.36 21.59
N SER A 29 33.81 -20.34 20.78
CA SER A 29 33.29 -21.68 20.66
C SER A 29 32.66 -22.30 21.92
N LEU A 30 31.45 -22.78 21.79
CA LEU A 30 30.88 -23.84 22.63
C LEU A 30 30.71 -25.09 21.75
N SER A 31 31.81 -25.80 21.59
CA SER A 31 31.82 -27.21 21.20
C SER A 31 32.09 -28.00 22.48
N ALA A 32 31.09 -28.68 22.99
CA ALA A 32 31.16 -29.91 23.73
C ALA A 32 29.84 -30.10 24.51
N PHE A 33 29.02 -30.95 23.99
CA PHE A 33 28.22 -31.93 24.71
C PHE A 33 27.16 -32.52 23.76
N PHE A 34 27.54 -33.55 23.04
CA PHE A 34 26.68 -34.68 22.66
C PHE A 34 27.56 -35.70 21.95
N SER A 35 28.11 -36.61 22.73
CA SER A 35 28.62 -37.91 22.24
C SER A 35 27.44 -38.89 22.36
N GLY A 36 27.08 -39.52 21.26
CA GLY A 36 26.13 -40.61 21.26
C GLY A 36 25.53 -40.87 19.89
N ASP A 37 26.06 -41.88 19.22
CA ASP A 37 25.49 -42.71 18.18
C ASP A 37 25.43 -42.21 16.72
N SER A 38 26.29 -42.92 16.00
CA SER A 38 26.36 -43.18 14.56
C SER A 38 25.08 -42.96 13.75
N TYR A 39 24.98 -41.77 13.12
CA TYR A 39 24.27 -41.59 11.90
C TYR A 39 25.26 -41.35 10.79
N THR A 40 25.48 -42.36 9.93
CA THR A 40 26.22 -42.22 8.68
C THR A 40 25.45 -41.31 7.76
N SER A 41 25.91 -40.07 7.64
CA SER A 41 25.44 -39.16 6.59
C SER A 41 25.73 -39.77 5.22
N PRO A 42 24.80 -39.67 4.27
CA PRO A 42 25.10 -40.02 2.88
C PRO A 42 26.21 -39.11 2.37
N ARG A 43 27.16 -39.74 1.70
CA ARG A 43 28.36 -39.14 1.08
C ARG A 43 27.91 -38.01 0.13
N MET A 44 28.21 -36.76 0.47
CA MET A 44 28.13 -35.62 -0.45
C MET A 44 29.45 -35.57 -1.26
N ASP A 45 29.61 -36.47 -2.20
CA ASP A 45 30.68 -36.45 -3.20
C ASP A 45 30.05 -36.25 -4.62
N GLU A 46 28.95 -35.51 -4.75
CA GLU A 46 28.60 -34.97 -6.03
C GLU A 46 29.23 -33.56 -6.12
N PRO A 47 30.04 -33.28 -7.16
CA PRO A 47 30.53 -31.94 -7.38
C PRO A 47 29.31 -31.02 -7.57
N ASP A 48 29.31 -29.90 -6.88
CA ASP A 48 28.36 -28.80 -7.13
C ASP A 48 28.24 -28.61 -8.64
N PRO A 49 27.03 -28.60 -9.19
CA PRO A 49 26.89 -28.34 -10.61
C PRO A 49 27.53 -26.97 -10.86
N GLU A 50 28.58 -26.98 -11.66
CA GLU A 50 29.36 -25.82 -12.05
C GLU A 50 28.33 -24.74 -12.45
N ILE A 51 28.20 -23.69 -11.64
CA ILE A 51 27.31 -22.58 -11.95
C ILE A 51 27.86 -21.97 -13.23
N ASP A 52 27.24 -22.28 -14.36
CA ASP A 52 27.58 -21.66 -15.64
C ASP A 52 27.45 -20.14 -15.46
N PRO A 53 28.54 -19.37 -15.49
CA PRO A 53 28.51 -17.91 -15.31
C PRO A 53 27.68 -17.19 -16.38
N ARG A 54 27.18 -17.92 -17.38
CA ARG A 54 26.27 -17.43 -18.42
C ARG A 54 24.80 -17.70 -18.09
N ARG A 55 24.49 -18.55 -17.10
CA ARG A 55 23.11 -18.69 -16.60
C ARG A 55 22.80 -17.49 -15.73
N LYS A 56 22.07 -16.54 -16.29
CA LYS A 56 21.41 -15.49 -15.50
C LYS A 56 20.52 -16.18 -14.46
N ASN A 57 20.68 -15.79 -13.21
CA ASN A 57 19.79 -16.21 -12.12
C ASN A 57 18.33 -16.01 -12.60
N PRO A 58 17.47 -17.04 -12.54
CA PRO A 58 16.05 -16.85 -12.92
C PRO A 58 15.35 -15.77 -12.12
N ASP A 59 15.88 -15.42 -10.93
CA ASP A 59 15.38 -14.39 -10.04
C ASP A 59 16.00 -13.00 -10.28
N GLU A 60 17.01 -12.89 -11.14
CA GLU A 60 17.48 -11.59 -11.61
C GLU A 60 16.46 -11.02 -12.58
N GLN A 61 15.55 -10.19 -12.05
CA GLN A 61 14.76 -9.32 -12.91
C GLN A 61 15.73 -8.50 -13.77
N PRO A 62 15.54 -8.50 -15.10
CA PRO A 62 16.39 -7.69 -15.96
C PRO A 62 16.35 -6.26 -15.44
N ASP A 63 17.53 -5.65 -15.31
CA ASP A 63 17.71 -4.25 -14.96
C ASP A 63 16.82 -3.42 -15.91
N ARG A 64 15.59 -3.17 -15.47
CA ARG A 64 14.69 -2.31 -16.22
C ARG A 64 15.25 -0.91 -16.10
N ALA A 65 15.73 -0.38 -17.21
CA ALA A 65 16.11 1.02 -17.26
C ALA A 65 14.99 1.85 -16.61
N PRO A 66 15.32 2.77 -15.71
CA PRO A 66 14.32 3.58 -15.05
C PRO A 66 13.44 4.27 -16.10
N VAL A 67 12.12 4.12 -15.96
CA VAL A 67 11.16 4.78 -16.84
C VAL A 67 11.40 6.29 -16.69
N ARG A 68 11.98 6.91 -17.70
CA ARG A 68 12.17 8.36 -17.69
C ARG A 68 10.82 9.01 -17.91
N MET A 69 10.36 9.77 -16.90
CA MET A 69 9.18 10.60 -17.05
C MET A 69 9.40 11.66 -18.11
N PRO A 70 8.44 11.89 -19.02
CA PRO A 70 8.53 12.95 -19.99
C PRO A 70 8.59 14.30 -19.27
N VAL A 71 9.42 15.19 -19.84
CA VAL A 71 9.61 16.55 -19.35
C VAL A 71 8.74 17.49 -20.17
N ILE A 72 8.02 18.36 -19.50
CA ILE A 72 7.17 19.39 -20.10
C ILE A 72 7.92 20.72 -20.06
N ASP A 73 7.93 21.45 -21.17
CA ASP A 73 8.40 22.83 -21.21
C ASP A 73 7.28 23.75 -20.67
N MET A 74 7.57 24.43 -19.57
CA MET A 74 6.64 25.35 -18.89
C MET A 74 6.66 26.75 -19.44
N GLY A 75 7.44 27.02 -20.51
CA GLY A 75 7.79 28.35 -20.96
C GLY A 75 8.91 28.93 -20.11
N ASP A 76 9.51 30.02 -20.57
CA ASP A 76 10.66 30.71 -19.92
C ASP A 76 11.89 29.80 -19.67
N GLY A 77 12.03 28.70 -20.42
CA GLY A 77 13.16 27.77 -20.29
C GLY A 77 13.08 26.86 -19.02
N LYS A 78 11.97 26.88 -18.29
CA LYS A 78 11.74 26.00 -17.17
C LYS A 78 11.18 24.66 -17.65
N GLN A 79 11.82 23.59 -17.23
CA GLN A 79 11.36 22.22 -17.49
C GLN A 79 10.87 21.57 -16.19
N MET A 80 9.79 20.81 -16.28
CA MET A 80 9.18 20.09 -15.17
C MET A 80 8.77 18.71 -15.64
N ASP A 81 8.93 17.70 -14.82
CA ASP A 81 8.37 16.37 -15.11
C ASP A 81 6.84 16.36 -14.94
N VAL A 82 6.20 15.39 -15.61
CA VAL A 82 4.73 15.29 -15.64
C VAL A 82 4.14 15.09 -14.24
N ILE A 83 4.79 14.33 -13.36
CA ILE A 83 4.30 14.07 -12.01
C ILE A 83 4.31 15.36 -11.18
N SER A 84 5.41 16.12 -11.25
CA SER A 84 5.50 17.42 -10.58
C SER A 84 4.46 18.41 -11.12
N ARG A 85 4.13 18.34 -12.41
CA ARG A 85 3.08 19.18 -13.00
C ARG A 85 1.68 18.79 -12.50
N LEU A 86 1.39 17.48 -12.39
CA LEU A 86 0.13 16.98 -11.82
C LEU A 86 -0.01 17.40 -10.36
N LEU A 87 1.09 17.36 -9.58
CA LEU A 87 1.09 17.81 -8.20
C LEU A 87 0.67 19.28 -8.07
N GLN A 88 1.08 20.16 -8.98
CA GLN A 88 0.62 21.56 -9.02
C GLN A 88 -0.90 21.68 -9.26
N ASP A 89 -1.48 20.73 -9.99
CA ASP A 89 -2.94 20.64 -10.20
C ASP A 89 -3.65 19.84 -9.07
N ARG A 90 -2.94 19.57 -7.96
CA ARG A 90 -3.42 18.86 -6.79
C ARG A 90 -3.81 17.40 -7.07
N ILE A 91 -3.15 16.79 -8.04
CA ILE A 91 -3.35 15.41 -8.46
C ILE A 91 -2.17 14.57 -7.96
N LEU A 92 -2.49 13.56 -7.18
CA LEU A 92 -1.56 12.56 -6.64
C LEU A 92 -1.77 11.21 -7.33
N LEU A 93 -0.72 10.42 -7.45
CA LEU A 93 -0.76 9.10 -8.08
C LEU A 93 -0.24 8.02 -7.14
N LEU A 94 -1.09 7.04 -6.82
CA LEU A 94 -0.70 5.77 -6.23
C LEU A 94 -0.76 4.70 -7.35
N GLY A 95 0.33 4.58 -8.12
CA GLY A 95 0.43 3.72 -9.31
C GLY A 95 1.19 2.41 -9.10
N GLN A 96 1.43 2.02 -7.86
CA GLN A 96 2.24 0.85 -7.51
C GLN A 96 1.82 0.25 -6.16
N GLY A 97 2.56 -0.75 -5.67
CA GLY A 97 2.35 -1.30 -4.33
C GLY A 97 2.54 -0.26 -3.23
N VAL A 98 1.85 -0.45 -2.12
CA VAL A 98 1.94 0.42 -0.93
C VAL A 98 3.06 -0.09 -0.04
N ASP A 99 4.13 0.66 0.05
CA ASP A 99 5.26 0.47 0.95
C ASP A 99 5.60 1.77 1.69
N ASP A 100 6.61 1.73 2.56
CA ASP A 100 6.97 2.87 3.39
C ASP A 100 7.50 4.06 2.55
N GLU A 101 8.18 3.81 1.44
CA GLU A 101 8.70 4.88 0.56
C GLU A 101 7.54 5.59 -0.12
N VAL A 102 6.61 4.84 -0.71
CA VAL A 102 5.41 5.39 -1.35
C VAL A 102 4.55 6.14 -0.34
N ALA A 103 4.36 5.59 0.86
CA ALA A 103 3.59 6.24 1.91
C ALA A 103 4.21 7.57 2.33
N ASN A 104 5.52 7.60 2.59
CA ASN A 104 6.21 8.84 2.96
C ASN A 104 6.09 9.93 1.89
N VAL A 105 6.19 9.55 0.60
CA VAL A 105 6.02 10.50 -0.51
C VAL A 105 4.60 11.05 -0.56
N LEU A 106 3.58 10.19 -0.51
CA LEU A 106 2.17 10.61 -0.55
C LEU A 106 1.79 11.45 0.67
N VAL A 107 2.22 11.06 1.87
CA VAL A 107 2.03 11.84 3.10
C VAL A 107 2.63 13.24 2.95
N ALA A 108 3.88 13.34 2.48
CA ALA A 108 4.53 14.63 2.27
C ALA A 108 3.77 15.50 1.23
N GLN A 109 3.29 14.90 0.15
CA GLN A 109 2.52 15.59 -0.89
C GLN A 109 1.15 16.05 -0.36
N LEU A 110 0.43 15.22 0.41
CA LEU A 110 -0.84 15.59 1.04
C LEU A 110 -0.66 16.78 1.99
N LEU A 111 0.33 16.72 2.86
CA LEU A 111 0.63 17.80 3.82
C LEU A 111 1.06 19.09 3.11
N TYR A 112 1.87 18.98 2.06
CA TYR A 112 2.28 20.12 1.25
C TYR A 112 1.09 20.83 0.60
N LEU A 113 0.24 20.07 -0.10
CA LEU A 113 -0.95 20.62 -0.77
C LEU A 113 -1.96 21.21 0.20
N ALA A 114 -2.19 20.54 1.33
CA ALA A 114 -3.09 21.04 2.37
C ALA A 114 -2.58 22.36 3.00
N ASN A 115 -1.26 22.52 3.12
CA ASN A 115 -0.67 23.78 3.60
C ASN A 115 -0.70 24.88 2.54
N GLU A 116 -0.61 24.54 1.27
CA GLU A 116 -0.68 25.50 0.16
C GLU A 116 -2.09 26.12 0.03
N ASP A 117 -3.13 25.30 0.03
CA ASP A 117 -4.52 25.75 -0.02
C ASP A 117 -5.42 24.75 0.73
N PRO A 118 -5.85 25.08 1.96
CA PRO A 118 -6.65 24.18 2.79
C PRO A 118 -8.12 24.03 2.35
N GLU A 119 -8.57 24.83 1.39
CA GLU A 119 -9.98 24.84 0.95
C GLU A 119 -10.21 24.05 -0.34
N LYS A 120 -9.11 23.78 -1.09
CA LYS A 120 -9.22 23.06 -2.36
C LYS A 120 -9.00 21.58 -2.18
N ASP A 121 -9.82 20.80 -2.86
CA ASP A 121 -9.73 19.35 -2.89
C ASP A 121 -8.37 18.86 -3.44
N ILE A 122 -7.95 17.72 -2.95
CA ILE A 122 -6.84 16.93 -3.49
C ILE A 122 -7.46 15.70 -4.18
N THR A 123 -6.95 15.32 -5.35
CA THR A 123 -7.40 14.11 -6.04
C THR A 123 -6.31 13.05 -6.04
N LEU A 124 -6.60 11.90 -5.43
CA LEU A 124 -5.72 10.73 -5.40
C LEU A 124 -6.18 9.70 -6.42
N TYR A 125 -5.38 9.50 -7.48
CA TYR A 125 -5.59 8.44 -8.46
C TYR A 125 -4.92 7.15 -7.98
N ILE A 126 -5.66 6.03 -8.02
CA ILE A 126 -5.24 4.75 -7.45
C ILE A 126 -5.23 3.66 -8.52
N ASN A 127 -4.06 3.05 -8.73
CA ASN A 127 -3.86 1.80 -9.47
C ASN A 127 -2.84 0.96 -8.69
N SER A 128 -3.32 0.25 -7.68
CA SER A 128 -2.46 -0.40 -6.69
C SER A 128 -2.98 -1.81 -6.33
N PRO A 129 -2.09 -2.80 -6.27
CA PRO A 129 -2.42 -4.13 -5.74
C PRO A 129 -2.55 -4.15 -4.21
N GLY A 130 -2.34 -3.02 -3.52
CA GLY A 130 -2.22 -2.94 -2.07
C GLY A 130 -0.79 -3.09 -1.59
N GLY A 131 -0.58 -3.56 -0.38
CA GLY A 131 0.75 -3.72 0.22
C GLY A 131 0.74 -3.60 1.74
N SER A 132 1.73 -2.92 2.29
CA SER A 132 1.91 -2.74 3.74
C SER A 132 0.72 -2.04 4.38
N VAL A 133 0.14 -2.67 5.40
CA VAL A 133 -0.99 -2.10 6.14
C VAL A 133 -0.56 -0.85 6.91
N SER A 134 0.59 -0.88 7.59
CA SER A 134 1.08 0.28 8.34
C SER A 134 1.36 1.48 7.44
N ALA A 135 1.96 1.25 6.27
CA ALA A 135 2.18 2.29 5.27
C ALA A 135 0.85 2.87 4.74
N GLY A 136 -0.13 1.99 4.46
CA GLY A 136 -1.45 2.41 4.04
C GLY A 136 -2.21 3.20 5.11
N MET A 137 -2.11 2.79 6.39
CA MET A 137 -2.71 3.54 7.49
C MET A 137 -2.09 4.93 7.67
N ALA A 138 -0.78 5.09 7.43
CA ALA A 138 -0.16 6.41 7.46
C ALA A 138 -0.72 7.35 6.38
N ILE A 139 -0.98 6.82 5.17
CA ILE A 139 -1.65 7.58 4.11
C ILE A 139 -3.09 7.91 4.53
N TYR A 140 -3.84 6.91 5.02
CA TYR A 140 -5.22 7.06 5.47
C TYR A 140 -5.37 8.14 6.54
N ASP A 141 -4.60 8.04 7.62
CA ASP A 141 -4.65 9.00 8.71
C ASP A 141 -4.33 10.41 8.23
N THR A 142 -3.40 10.55 7.27
CA THR A 142 -3.08 11.83 6.67
C THR A 142 -4.22 12.36 5.81
N MET A 143 -4.89 11.51 5.03
CA MET A 143 -6.09 11.89 4.26
C MET A 143 -7.21 12.41 5.17
N GLN A 144 -7.38 11.81 6.36
CA GLN A 144 -8.39 12.26 7.34
C GLN A 144 -7.93 13.47 8.14
N TYR A 145 -6.62 13.68 8.28
CA TYR A 145 -6.05 14.79 9.07
C TYR A 145 -6.06 16.13 8.32
N VAL A 146 -5.86 16.12 7.01
CA VAL A 146 -5.82 17.36 6.21
C VAL A 146 -7.21 18.03 6.18
N PRO A 147 -7.29 19.37 6.18
CA PRO A 147 -8.57 20.08 6.24
C PRO A 147 -9.39 20.04 4.95
N CYS A 148 -8.74 19.81 3.81
CA CYS A 148 -9.38 19.73 2.51
C CYS A 148 -9.86 18.30 2.23
N ASP A 149 -10.90 18.17 1.39
CA ASP A 149 -11.38 16.87 0.97
C ASP A 149 -10.37 16.16 0.06
N VAL A 150 -10.18 14.86 0.30
CA VAL A 150 -9.40 14.00 -0.59
C VAL A 150 -10.35 13.17 -1.44
N SER A 151 -10.47 13.53 -2.72
CA SER A 151 -11.21 12.75 -3.72
C SER A 151 -10.37 11.57 -4.18
N THR A 152 -10.96 10.40 -4.35
CA THR A 152 -10.27 9.19 -4.83
C THR A 152 -10.81 8.72 -6.16
N VAL A 153 -9.92 8.25 -7.05
CA VAL A 153 -10.30 7.76 -8.39
C VAL A 153 -9.54 6.47 -8.70
N CYS A 154 -10.24 5.36 -8.83
CA CYS A 154 -9.64 4.11 -9.28
C CYS A 154 -9.49 4.06 -10.80
N PHE A 155 -8.30 3.70 -11.26
CA PHE A 155 -8.04 3.34 -12.66
C PHE A 155 -7.21 2.05 -12.71
N GLY A 156 -7.60 1.10 -13.55
CA GLY A 156 -6.96 -0.22 -13.59
C GLY A 156 -7.39 -1.10 -12.42
N MET A 157 -6.74 -1.00 -11.27
CA MET A 157 -7.03 -1.83 -10.10
C MET A 157 -6.89 -1.06 -8.78
N ALA A 158 -7.77 -1.34 -7.84
CA ALA A 158 -7.59 -1.02 -6.44
C ALA A 158 -7.85 -2.29 -5.62
N ALA A 159 -6.78 -2.91 -5.10
CA ALA A 159 -6.89 -4.16 -4.35
C ALA A 159 -6.33 -4.01 -2.93
N SER A 160 -6.91 -4.75 -1.96
CA SER A 160 -6.42 -4.80 -0.59
C SER A 160 -6.31 -3.38 0.02
N MET A 161 -5.12 -2.98 0.47
CA MET A 161 -4.86 -1.62 0.96
C MET A 161 -5.19 -0.52 -0.07
N GLY A 162 -5.10 -0.81 -1.39
CA GLY A 162 -5.53 0.10 -2.45
C GLY A 162 -7.04 0.33 -2.46
N ALA A 163 -7.85 -0.72 -2.24
CA ALA A 163 -9.31 -0.61 -2.12
C ALA A 163 -9.70 0.11 -0.83
N PHE A 164 -8.98 -0.14 0.26
CA PHE A 164 -9.16 0.56 1.52
C PHE A 164 -8.97 2.08 1.36
N LEU A 165 -7.88 2.50 0.74
CA LEU A 165 -7.60 3.91 0.45
C LEU A 165 -8.60 4.54 -0.53
N LEU A 166 -9.11 3.75 -1.50
CA LEU A 166 -10.17 4.20 -2.40
C LEU A 166 -11.45 4.55 -1.64
N GLY A 167 -11.89 3.64 -0.76
CA GLY A 167 -13.07 3.84 0.09
C GLY A 167 -12.93 4.97 1.11
N ALA A 168 -11.69 5.25 1.53
CA ALA A 168 -11.35 6.29 2.50
C ALA A 168 -11.45 7.74 1.96
N GLY A 169 -11.73 7.92 0.67
CA GLY A 169 -11.97 9.23 0.09
C GLY A 169 -13.18 9.94 0.68
N ALA A 170 -13.25 11.26 0.49
CA ALA A 170 -14.37 12.06 0.98
C ALA A 170 -15.71 11.54 0.41
N PRO A 171 -16.76 11.40 1.23
CA PRO A 171 -18.08 10.94 0.79
C PRO A 171 -18.61 11.76 -0.40
N GLY A 172 -19.12 11.08 -1.42
CA GLY A 172 -19.58 11.67 -2.68
C GLY A 172 -18.47 12.00 -3.68
N LYS A 173 -17.19 11.78 -3.32
CA LYS A 173 -16.02 12.08 -4.16
C LYS A 173 -15.15 10.83 -4.44
N ARG A 174 -15.66 9.64 -4.17
CA ARG A 174 -15.00 8.37 -4.45
C ARG A 174 -15.46 7.83 -5.81
N ARG A 175 -14.53 7.67 -6.74
CA ARG A 175 -14.85 7.37 -8.14
C ARG A 175 -14.05 6.20 -8.68
N SER A 176 -14.57 5.60 -9.75
CA SER A 176 -13.84 4.58 -10.50
C SER A 176 -14.07 4.73 -12.00
N LEU A 177 -13.05 4.42 -12.79
CA LEU A 177 -13.23 4.23 -14.22
C LEU A 177 -13.98 2.91 -14.48
N PRO A 178 -14.79 2.81 -15.56
CA PRO A 178 -15.73 1.69 -15.74
C PRO A 178 -15.06 0.32 -15.89
N ASN A 179 -13.81 0.25 -16.31
CA ASN A 179 -13.08 -1.02 -16.49
C ASN A 179 -12.13 -1.36 -15.33
N ALA A 180 -12.14 -0.56 -14.27
CA ALA A 180 -11.32 -0.84 -13.11
C ALA A 180 -11.84 -2.05 -12.34
N ARG A 181 -10.93 -2.72 -11.62
CA ARG A 181 -11.25 -3.84 -10.71
C ARG A 181 -10.96 -3.42 -9.29
N ILE A 182 -11.90 -3.69 -8.43
CA ILE A 182 -11.75 -3.43 -6.99
C ILE A 182 -11.74 -4.78 -6.27
N MET A 183 -10.87 -4.96 -5.29
CA MET A 183 -10.79 -6.21 -4.52
C MET A 183 -10.54 -5.91 -3.05
N ILE A 184 -11.36 -6.50 -2.20
CA ILE A 184 -11.19 -6.47 -0.76
C ILE A 184 -10.86 -7.87 -0.24
N HIS A 185 -10.07 -7.95 0.79
CA HIS A 185 -9.77 -9.18 1.53
C HIS A 185 -9.17 -8.85 2.90
N GLN A 186 -9.10 -9.86 3.78
CA GLN A 186 -8.47 -9.72 5.08
C GLN A 186 -6.95 -9.49 4.97
N PRO A 187 -6.31 -8.82 5.95
CA PRO A 187 -4.88 -8.60 5.94
C PRO A 187 -4.13 -9.94 5.96
N LEU A 188 -3.13 -10.05 5.09
CA LEU A 188 -2.21 -11.19 5.11
C LEU A 188 -1.12 -10.95 6.15
N GLY A 189 -0.84 -11.95 6.94
CA GLY A 189 0.22 -11.89 7.93
C GLY A 189 0.74 -13.28 8.26
N GLY A 190 1.93 -13.32 8.83
CA GLY A 190 2.56 -14.54 9.33
C GLY A 190 3.27 -14.26 10.65
N ALA A 191 3.39 -15.27 11.50
CA ALA A 191 4.10 -15.20 12.76
C ALA A 191 5.18 -16.27 12.79
N GLN A 192 6.38 -15.92 13.25
CA GLN A 192 7.51 -16.83 13.38
C GLN A 192 8.30 -16.49 14.66
N GLY A 193 8.77 -17.49 15.38
CA GLY A 193 9.54 -17.31 16.61
C GLY A 193 9.13 -18.25 17.71
N GLN A 194 9.32 -17.86 18.97
CA GLN A 194 8.86 -18.62 20.14
C GLN A 194 7.33 -18.57 20.26
N ALA A 195 6.74 -19.55 20.94
CA ALA A 195 5.28 -19.64 21.06
C ALA A 195 4.63 -18.35 21.60
N ALA A 196 5.26 -17.70 22.57
CA ALA A 196 4.77 -16.43 23.12
C ALA A 196 4.81 -15.29 22.07
N ASP A 197 5.86 -15.23 21.24
CA ASP A 197 5.98 -14.22 20.18
C ASP A 197 4.93 -14.44 19.08
N ILE A 198 4.69 -15.71 18.72
CA ILE A 198 3.63 -16.08 17.76
C ILE A 198 2.25 -15.65 18.28
N GLU A 199 1.97 -15.86 19.57
CA GLU A 199 0.71 -15.45 20.18
C GLU A 199 0.52 -13.92 20.14
N ILE A 200 1.57 -13.16 20.43
CA ILE A 200 1.54 -11.69 20.38
C ILE A 200 1.26 -11.23 18.95
N GLN A 201 2.00 -11.74 17.96
CA GLN A 201 1.83 -11.38 16.56
C GLN A 201 0.43 -11.77 16.03
N ALA A 202 -0.08 -12.93 16.41
CA ALA A 202 -1.42 -13.36 16.02
C ALA A 202 -2.51 -12.41 16.57
N LYS A 203 -2.39 -11.97 17.83
CA LYS A 203 -3.31 -10.99 18.42
C LYS A 203 -3.28 -9.66 17.68
N GLU A 204 -2.09 -9.19 17.30
CA GLU A 204 -1.92 -7.96 16.55
C GLU A 204 -2.57 -8.05 15.17
N ILE A 205 -2.35 -9.13 14.42
CA ILE A 205 -2.97 -9.34 13.11
C ILE A 205 -4.51 -9.38 13.22
N LEU A 206 -5.04 -10.04 14.25
CA LEU A 206 -6.48 -10.08 14.50
C LEU A 206 -7.04 -8.69 14.84
N PHE A 207 -6.32 -7.91 15.63
CA PHE A 207 -6.68 -6.53 15.95
C PHE A 207 -6.70 -5.65 14.70
N ILE A 208 -5.67 -5.72 13.87
CA ILE A 208 -5.59 -4.99 12.59
C ILE A 208 -6.76 -5.36 11.67
N ARG A 209 -7.09 -6.66 11.55
CA ARG A 209 -8.23 -7.12 10.76
C ARG A 209 -9.54 -6.48 11.25
N GLU A 210 -9.74 -6.48 12.55
CA GLU A 210 -10.92 -5.88 13.19
C GLU A 210 -11.03 -4.38 12.90
N VAL A 211 -9.92 -3.66 12.98
CA VAL A 211 -9.85 -2.22 12.67
C VAL A 211 -10.21 -1.97 11.21
N LEU A 212 -9.58 -2.68 10.27
CA LEU A 212 -9.83 -2.50 8.83
C LEU A 212 -11.28 -2.81 8.46
N ASN A 213 -11.84 -3.93 8.98
CA ASN A 213 -13.23 -4.29 8.73
C ASN A 213 -14.21 -3.24 9.27
N THR A 214 -13.89 -2.65 10.41
CA THR A 214 -14.71 -1.57 11.00
C THR A 214 -14.72 -0.34 10.09
N TYR A 215 -13.56 0.08 9.57
CA TYR A 215 -13.51 1.22 8.64
C TYR A 215 -14.20 0.92 7.31
N ILE A 216 -14.02 -0.29 6.74
CA ILE A 216 -14.72 -0.66 5.50
C ILE A 216 -16.23 -0.66 5.72
N ALA A 217 -16.72 -1.17 6.85
CA ALA A 217 -18.14 -1.14 7.19
C ALA A 217 -18.68 0.30 7.27
N GLU A 218 -17.91 1.23 7.85
CA GLU A 218 -18.27 2.63 7.94
C GLU A 218 -18.32 3.31 6.56
N TYR A 219 -17.34 3.05 5.67
CA TYR A 219 -17.32 3.64 4.33
C TYR A 219 -18.46 3.17 3.43
N THR A 220 -18.84 1.90 3.60
CA THR A 220 -19.77 1.22 2.70
C THR A 220 -21.21 1.23 3.21
N ASP A 221 -21.41 1.62 4.47
CA ASP A 221 -22.71 1.48 5.17
C ASP A 221 -23.22 0.02 5.21
N GLN A 222 -22.29 -0.95 5.12
CA GLN A 222 -22.59 -2.37 5.21
C GLN A 222 -22.49 -2.88 6.65
N PRO A 223 -23.28 -3.89 7.03
CA PRO A 223 -23.09 -4.57 8.30
C PRO A 223 -21.69 -5.15 8.43
N LYS A 224 -21.08 -5.00 9.61
CA LYS A 224 -19.71 -5.48 9.86
C LYS A 224 -19.56 -6.98 9.62
N ASP A 225 -20.55 -7.78 10.06
CA ASP A 225 -20.54 -9.24 9.84
C ASP A 225 -20.45 -9.58 8.34
N LYS A 226 -21.11 -8.79 7.49
CA LYS A 226 -21.01 -8.94 6.02
C LYS A 226 -19.61 -8.61 5.50
N ILE A 227 -18.98 -7.55 6.02
CA ILE A 227 -17.61 -7.21 5.65
C ILE A 227 -16.64 -8.33 6.07
N GLU A 228 -16.83 -8.91 7.25
CA GLU A 228 -16.01 -10.03 7.73
C GLU A 228 -16.14 -11.25 6.83
N GLU A 229 -17.35 -11.59 6.39
CA GLU A 229 -17.63 -12.69 5.46
C GLU A 229 -16.99 -12.42 4.09
N ASP A 230 -17.26 -11.25 3.50
CA ASP A 230 -16.77 -10.89 2.16
C ASP A 230 -15.24 -10.73 2.12
N CYS A 231 -14.62 -10.27 3.19
CA CYS A 231 -13.17 -10.13 3.29
C CYS A 231 -12.43 -11.42 3.67
N ASP A 232 -13.11 -12.52 3.99
CA ASP A 232 -12.43 -13.77 4.36
C ASP A 232 -11.57 -14.33 3.22
N ARG A 233 -11.98 -14.07 1.98
CA ARG A 233 -11.27 -14.41 0.75
C ARG A 233 -11.23 -13.21 -0.20
N ASP A 234 -10.50 -13.35 -1.31
CA ASP A 234 -10.45 -12.32 -2.35
C ASP A 234 -11.84 -12.06 -2.93
N PHE A 235 -12.40 -10.92 -2.59
CA PHE A 235 -13.71 -10.49 -3.08
C PHE A 235 -13.55 -9.43 -4.16
N PHE A 236 -13.67 -9.84 -5.42
CA PHE A 236 -13.49 -8.98 -6.58
C PHE A 236 -14.81 -8.35 -7.02
N MET A 237 -14.75 -7.06 -7.32
CA MET A 237 -15.86 -6.24 -7.81
C MET A 237 -15.50 -5.53 -9.10
N THR A 238 -16.47 -5.39 -10.00
CA THR A 238 -16.47 -4.40 -11.06
C THR A 238 -16.69 -3.01 -10.47
N ALA A 239 -16.51 -1.95 -11.27
CA ALA A 239 -16.77 -0.60 -10.81
C ALA A 239 -18.26 -0.40 -10.40
N GLU A 240 -19.22 -0.99 -11.13
CA GLU A 240 -20.64 -0.91 -10.79
C GLU A 240 -20.94 -1.65 -9.49
N GLU A 241 -20.44 -2.89 -9.33
CA GLU A 241 -20.60 -3.65 -8.10
C GLU A 241 -19.99 -2.92 -6.89
N ALA A 242 -18.83 -2.27 -7.06
CA ALA A 242 -18.19 -1.50 -5.99
C ALA A 242 -18.97 -0.25 -5.60
N LYS A 243 -19.70 0.35 -6.56
CA LYS A 243 -20.65 1.43 -6.30
C LYS A 243 -21.87 0.90 -5.51
N ASP A 244 -22.48 -0.19 -5.95
CA ASP A 244 -23.62 -0.80 -5.26
C ASP A 244 -23.24 -1.31 -3.86
N TYR A 245 -21.98 -1.73 -3.69
CA TYR A 245 -21.41 -2.14 -2.41
C TYR A 245 -21.16 -0.96 -1.46
N GLY A 246 -20.89 0.23 -2.00
CA GLY A 246 -20.62 1.45 -1.25
C GLY A 246 -19.14 1.83 -1.10
N ILE A 247 -18.23 1.12 -1.73
CA ILE A 247 -16.80 1.49 -1.72
C ILE A 247 -16.54 2.78 -2.50
N ILE A 248 -17.30 3.00 -3.58
CA ILE A 248 -17.26 4.24 -4.37
C ILE A 248 -18.64 4.84 -4.50
N ASP A 249 -18.69 6.11 -4.88
CA ASP A 249 -19.93 6.87 -5.04
C ASP A 249 -20.37 6.95 -6.51
N GLU A 250 -19.42 6.91 -7.44
CA GLU A 250 -19.68 7.16 -8.86
C GLU A 250 -18.77 6.34 -9.78
N VAL A 251 -19.34 5.81 -10.87
CA VAL A 251 -18.59 5.29 -12.00
C VAL A 251 -18.51 6.37 -13.07
N VAL A 252 -17.29 6.78 -13.42
CA VAL A 252 -17.06 7.86 -14.38
C VAL A 252 -17.49 7.43 -15.78
N GLU A 253 -18.34 8.22 -16.42
CA GLU A 253 -18.71 7.97 -17.81
C GLU A 253 -17.53 8.14 -18.77
N THR A 254 -17.39 7.20 -19.69
CA THR A 254 -16.38 7.24 -20.73
C THR A 254 -17.02 7.07 -22.11
N LYS A 255 -16.25 7.33 -23.16
CA LYS A 255 -16.70 7.15 -24.55
C LYS A 255 -17.20 5.74 -24.86
N THR A 256 -16.81 4.75 -24.06
CA THR A 256 -17.18 3.33 -24.24
C THR A 256 -18.14 2.80 -23.18
N SER A 257 -18.72 3.65 -22.35
CA SER A 257 -19.67 3.23 -21.29
C SER A 257 -20.94 2.55 -21.85
N HIS A 258 -21.24 2.72 -23.14
CA HIS A 258 -22.35 2.07 -23.84
C HIS A 258 -22.08 0.59 -24.17
N ILE A 259 -20.85 0.10 -24.00
CA ILE A 259 -20.51 -1.30 -24.27
C ILE A 259 -20.92 -2.17 -23.09
N THR A 260 -21.83 -3.12 -23.36
CA THR A 260 -22.26 -4.09 -22.35
C THR A 260 -21.13 -5.09 -22.06
N LYS A 261 -20.76 -5.22 -20.82
CA LYS A 261 -19.73 -6.15 -20.35
C LYS A 261 -20.32 -7.54 -20.09
N PRO A 262 -19.54 -8.62 -20.29
CA PRO A 262 -19.99 -9.95 -19.88
C PRO A 262 -20.14 -10.01 -18.35
N PRO A 263 -21.09 -10.79 -17.83
CA PRO A 263 -21.19 -11.02 -16.39
C PRO A 263 -19.95 -11.73 -15.86
N MET A 264 -19.67 -11.57 -14.58
CA MET A 264 -18.64 -12.33 -13.89
C MET A 264 -18.96 -13.83 -13.97
N PRO A 265 -17.99 -14.69 -14.34
CA PRO A 265 -18.21 -16.13 -14.31
C PRO A 265 -18.48 -16.59 -12.87
N SER A 266 -19.54 -17.38 -12.70
CA SER A 266 -19.77 -18.09 -11.43
C SER A 266 -18.74 -19.22 -11.27
N LEU A 267 -18.19 -19.36 -10.09
CA LEU A 267 -17.40 -20.55 -9.78
C LEU A 267 -18.31 -21.77 -9.77
N PRO A 268 -17.85 -22.93 -10.27
CA PRO A 268 -18.58 -24.17 -10.08
C PRO A 268 -18.67 -24.48 -8.57
N GLU A 269 -19.85 -24.93 -8.14
CA GLU A 269 -20.11 -25.38 -6.76
C GLU A 269 -19.24 -26.57 -6.37
#